data_d7fe5e8d7f656e884abf2fb13f733461
#
_entry.id   d7fe5e8d7f656e884abf2fb13f733461
#
_cell.length_a   1.000
_cell.length_b   1.000
_cell.length_c   1.000
_cell.angle_alpha   90.00
_cell.angle_beta   90.00
_cell.angle_gamma   90.00
#
_symmetry.space_group_name_H-M   'P 1'
#
loop_
_entity.id
_entity.type
_entity.pdbx_description
1 polymer ?
#
loop_
_entity_poly.entity_id
_entity_poly.type
_entity_poly.pdbx_seq_one_letter_code
_entity_poly.pdbx_strand_id
1 'polypeptide(L)'
;MEPSRNIPGDDLIELPLFPLNSVVLFPGMKLPLHIFEERYKAMIGACSEHDAPFGVLLIKEGQEVGDPAHPFQIGTTARITEVQQLEDGRMNISTLGEHRFEVVEIIQQVPHLVGMIRYLEEEPAEVSNVLVEEVRKEFSQFLRHQATIAGGWNSQIDVTANPTQLFADVISSLSANVELPGELRQKMLESSTNQQRLEQLLPVLSRGNQIMREHVEKNNPFRGHRLN
;
A
#
# COMPACT_ATOMS: atom_id res chain seq x y z
N MET A 1 -7.97 18.19 18.25
CA MET A 1 -6.61 18.75 18.19
C MET A 1 -5.67 17.63 18.60
N GLU A 2 -5.32 16.77 17.64
CA GLU A 2 -4.41 15.65 17.89
C GLU A 2 -3.00 16.20 18.07
N PRO A 3 -2.19 15.65 19.00
CA PRO A 3 -0.82 16.07 19.17
C PRO A 3 -0.01 15.67 17.93
N SER A 4 0.52 16.64 17.20
CA SER A 4 1.55 16.42 16.20
C SER A 4 2.71 15.68 16.86
N ARG A 5 2.86 14.38 16.59
CA ARG A 5 4.06 13.65 16.97
C ARG A 5 5.20 14.25 16.15
N ASN A 6 6.08 14.99 16.83
CA ASN A 6 7.33 15.48 16.28
C ASN A 6 8.15 14.27 15.85
N ILE A 7 8.37 14.08 14.54
CA ILE A 7 9.27 13.06 14.01
C ILE A 7 10.67 13.65 14.04
N PRO A 8 11.59 13.14 14.87
CA PRO A 8 12.97 13.63 14.89
C PRO A 8 13.69 13.13 13.62
N GLY A 9 14.17 14.04 12.77
CA GLY A 9 14.70 13.71 11.45
C GLY A 9 16.02 12.92 11.40
N ASP A 10 16.76 12.75 12.49
CA ASP A 10 18.08 12.08 12.50
C ASP A 10 18.21 10.94 13.52
N ASP A 11 17.23 10.75 14.40
CA ASP A 11 17.30 9.71 15.41
C ASP A 11 16.96 8.32 14.83
N LEU A 12 17.88 7.39 15.01
CA LEU A 12 17.64 5.99 14.72
C LEU A 12 16.72 5.39 15.78
N ILE A 13 15.70 4.67 15.34
CA ILE A 13 14.78 3.95 16.23
C ILE A 13 14.78 2.47 15.91
N GLU A 14 14.56 1.67 16.94
CA GLU A 14 14.38 0.25 16.80
C GLU A 14 12.94 -0.06 16.36
N LEU A 15 12.78 -0.88 15.29
CA LEU A 15 11.48 -1.22 14.75
C LEU A 15 11.41 -2.71 14.40
N PRO A 16 10.38 -3.45 14.89
CA PRO A 16 10.08 -4.78 14.40
C PRO A 16 9.69 -4.75 12.93
N LEU A 17 10.21 -5.68 12.13
CA LEU A 17 10.05 -5.68 10.67
C LEU A 17 9.29 -6.92 10.21
N PHE A 18 8.35 -6.70 9.28
CA PHE A 18 7.53 -7.72 8.66
C PHE A 18 7.78 -7.72 7.14
N PRO A 19 8.73 -8.54 6.66
CA PRO A 19 9.00 -8.66 5.24
C PRO A 19 7.93 -9.52 4.54
N LEU A 20 7.45 -9.06 3.37
CA LEU A 20 6.42 -9.70 2.56
C LEU A 20 6.86 -9.84 1.10
N ASN A 21 6.51 -10.96 0.44
CA ASN A 21 6.95 -11.25 -0.94
C ASN A 21 6.31 -10.39 -2.02
N SER A 22 5.09 -9.94 -1.80
CA SER A 22 4.30 -9.30 -2.87
C SER A 22 3.60 -8.02 -2.45
N VAL A 23 3.89 -7.51 -1.26
CA VAL A 23 3.22 -6.34 -0.70
C VAL A 23 4.19 -5.19 -0.56
N VAL A 24 3.83 -4.04 -1.13
CA VAL A 24 4.43 -2.74 -0.84
C VAL A 24 3.35 -1.90 -0.19
N LEU A 25 3.56 -1.51 1.05
CA LEU A 25 2.65 -0.65 1.80
C LEU A 25 3.02 0.82 1.55
N PHE A 26 2.00 1.65 1.31
CA PHE A 26 2.18 3.09 1.17
C PHE A 26 1.52 3.85 2.33
N PRO A 27 2.00 5.06 2.66
CA PRO A 27 1.30 5.95 3.59
C PRO A 27 -0.16 6.17 3.17
N GLY A 28 -1.09 6.07 4.13
CA GLY A 28 -2.53 6.14 3.90
C GLY A 28 -3.20 4.87 3.36
N MET A 29 -2.43 3.84 3.00
CA MET A 29 -2.96 2.57 2.49
C MET A 29 -3.37 1.65 3.64
N LYS A 30 -4.54 1.01 3.52
CA LYS A 30 -4.97 -0.06 4.42
C LYS A 30 -4.38 -1.40 3.97
N LEU A 31 -3.92 -2.20 4.92
CA LEU A 31 -3.38 -3.53 4.69
C LEU A 31 -3.98 -4.52 5.68
N PRO A 32 -4.90 -5.41 5.23
CA PRO A 32 -5.32 -6.54 6.04
C PRO A 32 -4.26 -7.64 6.00
N LEU A 33 -3.96 -8.24 7.14
CA LEU A 33 -3.00 -9.34 7.27
C LEU A 33 -3.61 -10.50 8.06
N HIS A 34 -3.29 -11.71 7.63
CA HIS A 34 -3.58 -12.94 8.35
C HIS A 34 -2.32 -13.47 9.00
N ILE A 35 -2.26 -13.43 10.33
CA ILE A 35 -1.08 -13.77 11.12
C ILE A 35 -1.23 -15.18 11.66
N PHE A 36 -0.38 -16.11 11.21
CA PHE A 36 -0.41 -17.52 11.58
C PHE A 36 0.91 -18.04 12.14
N GLU A 37 2.05 -17.44 11.81
CA GLU A 37 3.36 -17.83 12.32
C GLU A 37 3.58 -17.34 13.76
N GLU A 38 4.09 -18.21 14.64
CA GLU A 38 4.28 -17.90 16.07
C GLU A 38 5.17 -16.67 16.29
N ARG A 39 6.23 -16.50 15.48
CA ARG A 39 7.13 -15.35 15.56
C ARG A 39 6.40 -14.03 15.29
N TYR A 40 5.48 -14.01 14.35
CA TYR A 40 4.71 -12.81 14.03
C TYR A 40 3.52 -12.61 14.96
N LYS A 41 2.93 -13.67 15.51
CA LYS A 41 1.92 -13.56 16.58
C LYS A 41 2.51 -12.85 17.80
N ALA A 42 3.71 -13.25 18.22
CA ALA A 42 4.41 -12.61 19.34
C ALA A 42 4.74 -11.14 19.05
N MET A 43 5.27 -10.86 17.84
CA MET A 43 5.59 -9.51 17.41
C MET A 43 4.36 -8.60 17.38
N ILE A 44 3.29 -9.02 16.71
CA ILE A 44 2.05 -8.26 16.58
C ILE A 44 1.35 -8.10 17.93
N GLY A 45 1.38 -9.13 18.81
CA GLY A 45 0.89 -9.04 20.16
C GLY A 45 1.57 -7.91 20.94
N ALA A 46 2.91 -7.89 20.93
CA ALA A 46 3.69 -6.84 21.59
C ALA A 46 3.42 -5.45 21.00
N CYS A 47 3.34 -5.32 19.67
CA CYS A 47 2.99 -4.05 19.03
C CYS A 47 1.59 -3.57 19.43
N SER A 48 0.61 -4.47 19.47
CA SER A 48 -0.76 -4.14 19.85
C SER A 48 -0.89 -3.71 21.31
N GLU A 49 -0.19 -4.38 22.23
CA GLU A 49 -0.19 -4.05 23.67
C GLU A 49 0.38 -2.66 23.97
N HIS A 50 1.35 -2.21 23.16
CA HIS A 50 2.06 -0.95 23.38
C HIS A 50 1.61 0.18 22.43
N ASP A 51 0.58 -0.03 21.61
CA ASP A 51 0.17 0.89 20.52
C ASP A 51 1.37 1.30 19.66
N ALA A 52 2.26 0.34 19.38
CA ALA A 52 3.49 0.54 18.64
C ALA A 52 3.32 0.08 17.18
N PRO A 53 3.90 0.80 16.21
CA PRO A 53 3.90 0.35 14.82
C PRO A 53 4.91 -0.77 14.59
N PHE A 54 4.80 -1.44 13.44
CA PHE A 54 5.83 -2.31 12.88
C PHE A 54 6.14 -1.89 11.43
N GLY A 55 7.29 -2.29 10.91
CA GLY A 55 7.70 -1.95 9.55
C GLY A 55 7.31 -3.02 8.54
N VAL A 56 6.66 -2.64 7.45
CA VAL A 56 6.38 -3.52 6.30
C VAL A 56 7.40 -3.26 5.21
N LEU A 57 8.03 -4.32 4.71
CA LEU A 57 9.07 -4.29 3.68
C LEU A 57 8.77 -5.31 2.58
N LEU A 58 9.03 -4.94 1.32
CA LEU A 58 9.06 -5.90 0.23
C LEU A 58 10.33 -6.75 0.31
N ILE A 59 10.21 -8.06 0.17
CA ILE A 59 11.36 -8.97 0.04
C ILE A 59 11.98 -8.78 -1.35
N LYS A 60 13.28 -8.55 -1.38
CA LYS A 60 14.08 -8.44 -2.60
C LYS A 60 14.61 -9.81 -3.03
N GLU A 61 15.14 -10.58 -2.06
CA GLU A 61 15.70 -11.90 -2.27
C GLU A 61 15.35 -12.80 -1.07
N GLY A 62 15.15 -14.10 -1.31
CA GLY A 62 14.74 -15.05 -0.30
C GLY A 62 13.24 -15.32 -0.28
N GLN A 63 12.74 -15.90 0.80
CA GLN A 63 11.34 -16.25 0.97
C GLN A 63 10.79 -15.69 2.29
N GLU A 64 9.49 -15.51 2.33
CA GLU A 64 8.76 -15.04 3.52
C GLU A 64 8.80 -16.07 4.66
N VAL A 65 8.87 -17.35 4.30
CA VAL A 65 8.87 -18.48 5.24
C VAL A 65 10.13 -19.34 5.00
N GLY A 66 10.87 -19.60 6.08
CA GLY A 66 11.94 -20.60 6.14
C GLY A 66 13.36 -20.07 5.94
N ASP A 67 13.65 -19.31 4.92
CA ASP A 67 14.97 -18.75 4.64
C ASP A 67 15.10 -17.30 5.12
N PRO A 68 16.33 -16.80 5.39
CA PRO A 68 16.53 -15.40 5.70
C PRO A 68 16.05 -14.52 4.54
N ALA A 69 15.04 -13.71 4.79
CA ALA A 69 14.57 -12.72 3.82
C ALA A 69 15.54 -11.54 3.79
N HIS A 70 15.93 -11.13 2.59
CA HIS A 70 16.65 -9.88 2.36
C HIS A 70 15.67 -8.85 1.78
N PRO A 71 15.08 -8.00 2.62
CA PRO A 71 14.13 -7.00 2.14
C PRO A 71 14.81 -5.83 1.46
N PHE A 72 14.02 -5.05 0.72
CA PHE A 72 14.42 -3.70 0.33
C PHE A 72 14.64 -2.83 1.58
N GLN A 73 15.44 -1.78 1.45
CA GLN A 73 15.77 -0.91 2.58
C GLN A 73 14.65 0.08 2.90
N ILE A 74 13.82 0.46 1.92
CA ILE A 74 12.73 1.42 2.13
C ILE A 74 11.41 0.67 2.30
N GLY A 75 10.73 0.97 3.40
CA GLY A 75 9.43 0.44 3.76
C GLY A 75 8.48 1.50 4.33
N THR A 76 7.36 1.03 4.85
CA THR A 76 6.35 1.87 5.49
C THR A 76 5.96 1.28 6.84
N THR A 77 5.88 2.13 7.87
CA THR A 77 5.35 1.72 9.17
C THR A 77 3.86 1.44 9.08
N ALA A 78 3.42 0.37 9.74
CA ALA A 78 2.03 -0.05 9.80
C ALA A 78 1.53 0.09 11.24
N ARG A 79 0.50 0.93 11.45
CA ARG A 79 -0.22 1.00 12.71
C ARG A 79 -1.38 0.01 12.69
N ILE A 80 -1.51 -0.77 13.75
CA ILE A 80 -2.62 -1.71 13.90
C ILE A 80 -3.89 -0.92 14.25
N THR A 81 -4.96 -1.11 13.45
CA THR A 81 -6.24 -0.43 13.66
C THR A 81 -7.30 -1.37 14.23
N GLU A 82 -7.16 -2.67 13.98
CA GLU A 82 -8.09 -3.69 14.45
C GLU A 82 -7.38 -5.03 14.61
N VAL A 83 -7.73 -5.79 15.63
CA VAL A 83 -7.25 -7.16 15.86
C VAL A 83 -8.44 -8.07 16.10
N GLN A 84 -8.58 -9.10 15.29
CA GLN A 84 -9.54 -10.18 15.45
C GLN A 84 -8.78 -11.46 15.79
N GLN A 85 -8.92 -11.93 17.03
CA GLN A 85 -8.38 -13.22 17.45
C GLN A 85 -9.26 -14.36 16.89
N LEU A 86 -8.61 -15.44 16.41
CA LEU A 86 -9.27 -16.66 15.96
C LEU A 86 -9.09 -17.79 16.98
N GLU A 87 -10.01 -18.77 16.97
CA GLU A 87 -10.05 -19.86 17.97
C GLU A 87 -8.77 -20.70 18.03
N ASP A 88 -8.03 -20.79 16.92
CA ASP A 88 -6.78 -21.55 16.80
C ASP A 88 -5.52 -20.71 17.12
N GLY A 89 -5.69 -19.53 17.70
CA GLY A 89 -4.61 -18.62 18.07
C GLY A 89 -4.03 -17.83 16.89
N ARG A 90 -4.54 -18.01 15.66
CA ARG A 90 -4.26 -17.10 14.55
C ARG A 90 -4.98 -15.78 14.77
N MET A 91 -4.60 -14.74 14.03
CA MET A 91 -5.29 -13.47 14.10
C MET A 91 -5.40 -12.82 12.73
N ASN A 92 -6.51 -12.14 12.50
CA ASN A 92 -6.65 -11.20 11.41
C ASN A 92 -6.43 -9.79 11.97
N ILE A 93 -5.62 -9.00 11.30
CA ILE A 93 -5.40 -7.61 11.69
C ILE A 93 -5.70 -6.69 10.50
N SER A 94 -6.20 -5.51 10.81
CA SER A 94 -6.25 -4.40 9.87
C SER A 94 -5.18 -3.39 10.26
N THR A 95 -4.45 -2.90 9.29
CA THR A 95 -3.39 -1.90 9.52
C THR A 95 -3.53 -0.71 8.59
N LEU A 96 -2.95 0.41 8.99
CA LEU A 96 -2.84 1.63 8.19
C LEU A 96 -1.35 1.99 8.03
N GLY A 97 -0.90 2.18 6.80
CA GLY A 97 0.43 2.71 6.52
C GLY A 97 0.55 4.16 6.96
N GLU A 98 1.63 4.49 7.70
CA GLU A 98 1.82 5.85 8.22
C GLU A 98 3.03 6.55 7.61
N HIS A 99 4.24 6.13 7.96
CA HIS A 99 5.46 6.84 7.59
C HIS A 99 6.40 5.94 6.81
N ARG A 100 7.04 6.49 5.78
CA ARG A 100 8.14 5.83 5.11
C ARG A 100 9.37 5.82 6.01
N PHE A 101 10.14 4.76 5.92
CA PHE A 101 11.41 4.63 6.64
C PHE A 101 12.46 3.96 5.78
N GLU A 102 13.72 4.16 6.17
CA GLU A 102 14.89 3.45 5.65
C GLU A 102 15.47 2.57 6.74
N VAL A 103 15.73 1.31 6.43
CA VAL A 103 16.49 0.40 7.29
C VAL A 103 17.97 0.73 7.17
N VAL A 104 18.56 1.18 8.26
CA VAL A 104 20.00 1.50 8.34
C VAL A 104 20.80 0.25 8.67
N GLU A 105 20.29 -0.58 9.59
CA GLU A 105 20.95 -1.80 10.05
C GLU A 105 19.90 -2.83 10.52
N ILE A 106 20.13 -4.10 10.24
CA ILE A 106 19.37 -5.21 10.84
C ILE A 106 20.11 -5.65 12.09
N ILE A 107 19.50 -5.45 13.26
CA ILE A 107 20.10 -5.75 14.57
C ILE A 107 19.64 -7.10 15.15
N GLN A 108 18.56 -7.67 14.60
CA GLN A 108 18.07 -8.98 14.97
C GLN A 108 17.47 -9.71 13.76
N GLN A 109 17.70 -11.00 13.66
CA GLN A 109 17.11 -11.85 12.60
C GLN A 109 16.08 -12.85 13.13
N VAL A 110 16.22 -13.31 14.35
CA VAL A 110 15.38 -14.33 14.97
C VAL A 110 14.84 -13.82 16.32
N PRO A 111 13.57 -14.10 16.69
CA PRO A 111 12.58 -14.88 15.97
C PRO A 111 11.97 -14.15 14.75
N HIS A 112 12.03 -12.83 14.70
CA HIS A 112 11.64 -11.96 13.58
C HIS A 112 12.71 -10.89 13.37
N LEU A 113 12.65 -10.24 12.22
CA LEU A 113 13.60 -9.16 11.93
C LEU A 113 13.30 -7.94 12.82
N VAL A 114 14.39 -7.32 13.31
CA VAL A 114 14.34 -5.99 13.94
C VAL A 114 15.45 -5.15 13.31
N GLY A 115 15.11 -3.93 12.95
CA GLY A 115 16.05 -2.98 12.35
C GLY A 115 16.16 -1.68 13.12
N MET A 116 17.34 -1.07 13.05
CA MET A 116 17.50 0.35 13.28
C MET A 116 17.05 1.08 12.02
N ILE A 117 16.07 1.93 12.15
CA ILE A 117 15.46 2.65 11.04
C ILE A 117 15.59 4.16 11.22
N ARG A 118 15.50 4.87 10.11
CA ARG A 118 15.33 6.32 10.05
C ARG A 118 14.05 6.64 9.30
N TYR A 119 13.23 7.52 9.84
CA TYR A 119 12.09 8.03 9.11
C TYR A 119 12.53 8.85 7.90
N LEU A 120 11.82 8.66 6.78
CA LEU A 120 12.01 9.47 5.59
C LEU A 120 10.96 10.57 5.57
N GLU A 121 11.42 11.80 5.62
CA GLU A 121 10.55 12.95 5.44
C GLU A 121 10.09 13.05 3.99
N GLU A 122 8.85 13.51 3.79
CA GLU A 122 8.40 13.93 2.48
C GLU A 122 9.09 15.25 2.15
N GLU A 123 9.78 15.32 1.03
CA GLU A 123 10.30 16.59 0.56
C GLU A 123 9.13 17.54 0.31
N PRO A 124 9.16 18.77 0.86
CA PRO A 124 8.12 19.75 0.66
C PRO A 124 8.10 20.21 -0.80
N ALA A 125 7.37 19.49 -1.64
CA ALA A 125 7.14 19.82 -3.02
C ALA A 125 5.65 20.10 -3.23
N GLU A 126 5.34 21.23 -3.86
CA GLU A 126 3.97 21.48 -4.31
C GLU A 126 3.58 20.46 -5.36
N VAL A 127 2.48 19.78 -5.13
CA VAL A 127 1.89 18.89 -6.12
C VAL A 127 1.05 19.72 -7.09
N SER A 128 1.31 19.57 -8.38
CA SER A 128 0.56 20.27 -9.41
C SER A 128 -0.93 19.95 -9.34
N ASN A 129 -1.77 20.97 -9.19
CA ASN A 129 -3.22 20.80 -9.20
C ASN A 129 -3.72 20.18 -10.53
N VAL A 130 -3.03 20.45 -11.64
CA VAL A 130 -3.35 19.85 -12.94
C VAL A 130 -3.13 18.34 -12.90
N LEU A 131 -2.02 17.89 -12.34
CA LEU A 131 -1.72 16.47 -12.19
C LEU A 131 -2.73 15.78 -11.24
N VAL A 132 -3.06 16.40 -10.12
CA VAL A 132 -4.06 15.86 -9.19
C VAL A 132 -5.40 15.67 -9.90
N GLU A 133 -5.88 16.67 -10.64
CA GLU A 133 -7.16 16.59 -11.36
C GLU A 133 -7.12 15.55 -12.49
N GLU A 134 -5.99 15.38 -13.15
CA GLU A 134 -5.80 14.37 -14.18
C GLU A 134 -5.88 12.95 -13.60
N VAL A 135 -5.18 12.71 -12.50
CA VAL A 135 -5.24 11.43 -11.77
C VAL A 135 -6.66 11.17 -11.24
N ARG A 136 -7.32 12.16 -10.66
CA ARG A 136 -8.71 12.05 -10.17
C ARG A 136 -9.67 11.66 -11.28
N LYS A 137 -9.54 12.28 -12.44
CA LYS A 137 -10.37 11.98 -13.64
C LYS A 137 -10.17 10.55 -14.09
N GLU A 138 -8.92 10.14 -14.27
CA GLU A 138 -8.56 8.78 -14.68
C GLU A 138 -9.03 7.75 -13.63
N PHE A 139 -8.87 8.04 -12.35
CA PHE A 139 -9.32 7.13 -11.28
C PHE A 139 -10.83 7.02 -11.22
N SER A 140 -11.56 8.11 -11.41
CA SER A 140 -13.02 8.09 -11.51
C SER A 140 -13.50 7.21 -12.67
N GLN A 141 -12.78 7.19 -13.80
CA GLN A 141 -13.08 6.29 -14.92
C GLN A 141 -12.82 4.82 -14.56
N PHE A 142 -11.69 4.56 -13.90
CA PHE A 142 -11.33 3.21 -13.44
C PHE A 142 -12.41 2.62 -12.52
N LEU A 143 -12.85 3.39 -11.53
CA LEU A 143 -13.91 2.98 -10.60
C LEU A 143 -15.27 2.75 -11.30
N ARG A 144 -15.60 3.53 -12.34
CA ARG A 144 -16.81 3.29 -13.16
C ARG A 144 -16.70 1.96 -13.92
N HIS A 145 -15.54 1.66 -14.50
CA HIS A 145 -15.34 0.36 -15.17
C HIS A 145 -15.48 -0.79 -14.18
N GLN A 146 -14.90 -0.68 -12.97
CA GLN A 146 -15.08 -1.67 -11.92
C GLN A 146 -16.56 -1.87 -11.55
N ALA A 147 -17.28 -0.78 -11.31
CA ALA A 147 -18.72 -0.83 -11.00
C ALA A 147 -19.51 -1.53 -12.12
N THR A 148 -19.21 -1.23 -13.38
CA THR A 148 -19.86 -1.86 -14.55
C THR A 148 -19.58 -3.36 -14.60
N ILE A 149 -18.35 -3.80 -14.33
CA ILE A 149 -17.98 -5.22 -14.30
C ILE A 149 -18.70 -5.94 -13.17
N ALA A 150 -18.87 -5.30 -12.01
CA ALA A 150 -19.62 -5.83 -10.87
C ALA A 150 -21.14 -5.79 -11.04
N GLY A 151 -21.65 -5.33 -12.18
CA GLY A 151 -23.10 -5.24 -12.46
C GLY A 151 -23.79 -4.07 -11.75
N GLY A 152 -23.02 -3.11 -11.23
CA GLY A 152 -23.52 -1.92 -10.54
C GLY A 152 -23.53 -0.67 -11.41
N TRP A 153 -24.42 0.29 -11.06
CA TRP A 153 -24.44 1.64 -11.61
C TRP A 153 -24.10 2.61 -10.48
N ASN A 154 -22.93 3.20 -10.50
CA ASN A 154 -22.57 4.23 -9.53
C ASN A 154 -22.43 5.57 -10.25
N SER A 155 -23.37 6.48 -10.01
CA SER A 155 -23.43 7.79 -10.65
C SER A 155 -22.54 8.84 -9.97
N GLN A 156 -22.18 8.63 -8.71
CA GLN A 156 -21.43 9.60 -7.93
C GLN A 156 -20.24 8.92 -7.24
N ILE A 157 -19.05 9.12 -7.80
CA ILE A 157 -17.79 8.65 -7.23
C ILE A 157 -17.07 9.89 -6.72
N ASP A 158 -16.96 9.99 -5.41
CA ASP A 158 -16.16 11.04 -4.78
C ASP A 158 -14.72 10.57 -4.65
N VAL A 159 -13.80 11.31 -5.26
CA VAL A 159 -12.36 11.03 -5.25
C VAL A 159 -11.65 12.17 -4.54
N THR A 160 -10.88 11.84 -3.52
CA THR A 160 -10.14 12.83 -2.73
C THR A 160 -9.20 13.70 -3.59
N ALA A 161 -9.00 14.94 -3.17
CA ALA A 161 -8.00 15.83 -3.74
C ALA A 161 -6.66 15.83 -2.94
N ASN A 162 -6.62 15.15 -1.79
CA ASN A 162 -5.38 15.00 -1.03
C ASN A 162 -4.40 14.08 -1.79
N PRO A 163 -3.21 14.54 -2.19
CA PRO A 163 -2.31 13.77 -3.05
C PRO A 163 -1.86 12.44 -2.47
N THR A 164 -1.58 12.39 -1.17
CA THR A 164 -1.15 11.16 -0.47
C THR A 164 -2.29 10.14 -0.45
N GLN A 165 -3.49 10.55 -0.05
CA GLN A 165 -4.64 9.66 -0.01
C GLN A 165 -5.09 9.24 -1.42
N LEU A 166 -5.05 10.16 -2.38
CA LEU A 166 -5.34 9.86 -3.78
C LEU A 166 -4.41 8.76 -4.32
N PHE A 167 -3.10 8.89 -4.06
CA PHE A 167 -2.13 7.87 -4.46
C PHE A 167 -2.45 6.51 -3.80
N ALA A 168 -2.70 6.50 -2.48
CA ALA A 168 -3.01 5.29 -1.73
C ALA A 168 -4.28 4.59 -2.25
N ASP A 169 -5.34 5.34 -2.53
CA ASP A 169 -6.61 4.82 -3.05
C ASP A 169 -6.43 4.23 -4.46
N VAL A 170 -5.72 4.93 -5.34
CA VAL A 170 -5.45 4.47 -6.72
C VAL A 170 -4.59 3.21 -6.72
N ILE A 171 -3.48 3.19 -5.99
CA ILE A 171 -2.57 2.03 -5.98
C ILE A 171 -3.23 0.80 -5.36
N SER A 172 -4.07 0.99 -4.33
CA SER A 172 -4.85 -0.09 -3.72
C SER A 172 -5.85 -0.68 -4.71
N SER A 173 -6.61 0.17 -5.39
CA SER A 173 -7.61 -0.26 -6.40
C SER A 173 -6.95 -0.92 -7.61
N LEU A 174 -5.82 -0.39 -8.09
CA LEU A 174 -5.06 -1.01 -9.17
C LEU A 174 -4.54 -2.39 -8.77
N SER A 175 -3.91 -2.51 -7.60
CA SER A 175 -3.32 -3.77 -7.11
C SER A 175 -4.37 -4.87 -6.90
N ALA A 176 -5.63 -4.51 -6.64
CA ALA A 176 -6.72 -5.47 -6.50
C ALA A 176 -7.26 -5.99 -7.85
N ASN A 177 -6.99 -5.29 -8.96
CA ASN A 177 -7.63 -5.57 -10.25
C ASN A 177 -6.63 -5.78 -11.40
N VAL A 178 -5.40 -5.35 -11.22
CA VAL A 178 -4.33 -5.43 -12.21
C VAL A 178 -3.08 -5.94 -11.50
N GLU A 179 -2.43 -6.92 -12.09
CA GLU A 179 -1.16 -7.41 -11.58
C GLU A 179 -0.08 -6.35 -11.77
N LEU A 180 0.37 -5.75 -10.67
CA LEU A 180 1.43 -4.76 -10.65
C LEU A 180 2.71 -5.39 -10.08
N PRO A 181 3.83 -5.36 -10.81
CA PRO A 181 5.11 -5.85 -10.31
C PRO A 181 5.50 -5.19 -8.99
N GLY A 182 6.00 -5.99 -8.02
CA GLY A 182 6.45 -5.48 -6.72
C GLY A 182 7.53 -4.42 -6.85
N GLU A 183 8.50 -4.63 -7.75
CA GLU A 183 9.58 -3.67 -8.02
C GLU A 183 9.08 -2.31 -8.53
N LEU A 184 8.05 -2.30 -9.36
CA LEU A 184 7.44 -1.05 -9.82
C LEU A 184 6.82 -0.27 -8.65
N ARG A 185 6.09 -0.97 -7.77
CA ARG A 185 5.51 -0.37 -6.57
C ARG A 185 6.59 0.09 -5.60
N GLN A 186 7.65 -0.70 -5.44
CA GLN A 186 8.79 -0.35 -4.61
C GLN A 186 9.48 0.92 -5.10
N LYS A 187 9.71 1.05 -6.41
CA LYS A 187 10.26 2.27 -7.02
C LYS A 187 9.39 3.50 -6.74
N MET A 188 8.06 3.35 -6.77
CA MET A 188 7.14 4.44 -6.39
C MET A 188 7.27 4.80 -4.91
N LEU A 189 7.42 3.79 -4.01
CA LEU A 189 7.63 4.03 -2.59
C LEU A 189 8.95 4.77 -2.31
N GLU A 190 9.98 4.51 -3.09
CA GLU A 190 11.30 5.15 -2.98
C GLU A 190 11.32 6.61 -3.46
N SER A 191 10.30 7.06 -4.18
CA SER A 191 10.18 8.47 -4.61
C SER A 191 10.06 9.40 -3.41
N SER A 192 10.77 10.53 -3.44
CA SER A 192 10.84 11.48 -2.31
C SER A 192 9.60 12.38 -2.20
N THR A 193 8.84 12.57 -3.29
CA THR A 193 7.68 13.49 -3.33
C THR A 193 6.40 12.83 -3.82
N ASN A 194 5.26 13.35 -3.38
CA ASN A 194 3.96 12.96 -3.91
C ASN A 194 3.79 13.31 -5.40
N GLN A 195 4.42 14.40 -5.86
CA GLN A 195 4.45 14.77 -7.28
C GLN A 195 5.03 13.62 -8.11
N GLN A 196 6.22 13.13 -7.76
CA GLN A 196 6.89 12.04 -8.48
C GLN A 196 6.07 10.74 -8.45
N ARG A 197 5.43 10.43 -7.31
CA ARG A 197 4.58 9.24 -7.20
C ARG A 197 3.38 9.31 -8.12
N LEU A 198 2.69 10.44 -8.17
CA LEU A 198 1.53 10.63 -9.05
C LEU A 198 1.93 10.64 -10.53
N GLU A 199 3.09 11.22 -10.88
CA GLU A 199 3.64 11.17 -12.23
C GLU A 199 3.94 9.74 -12.70
N GLN A 200 4.49 8.90 -11.82
CA GLN A 200 4.74 7.49 -12.12
C GLN A 200 3.45 6.66 -12.15
N LEU A 201 2.46 7.02 -11.33
CA LEU A 201 1.20 6.32 -11.22
C LEU A 201 0.27 6.56 -12.42
N LEU A 202 0.22 7.78 -12.95
CA LEU A 202 -0.71 8.18 -14.00
C LEU A 202 -0.66 7.27 -15.25
N PRO A 203 0.51 6.96 -15.84
CA PRO A 203 0.57 6.05 -16.99
C PRO A 203 0.13 4.61 -16.64
N VAL A 204 0.39 4.16 -15.41
CA VAL A 204 -0.05 2.83 -14.94
C VAL A 204 -1.57 2.79 -14.80
N LEU A 205 -2.17 3.84 -14.24
CA LEU A 205 -3.62 3.98 -14.12
C LEU A 205 -4.30 4.06 -15.48
N SER A 206 -3.74 4.82 -16.42
CA SER A 206 -4.27 4.90 -17.79
C SER A 206 -4.21 3.55 -18.50
N ARG A 207 -3.14 2.78 -18.28
CA ARG A 207 -3.06 1.41 -18.79
C ARG A 207 -4.08 0.49 -18.14
N GLY A 208 -4.27 0.60 -16.82
CA GLY A 208 -5.32 -0.10 -16.07
C GLY A 208 -6.71 0.21 -16.64
N ASN A 209 -7.02 1.47 -16.90
CA ASN A 209 -8.26 1.91 -17.54
C ASN A 209 -8.49 1.26 -18.91
N GLN A 210 -7.43 1.16 -19.72
CA GLN A 210 -7.52 0.49 -21.02
C GLN A 210 -7.88 -0.99 -20.85
N ILE A 211 -7.22 -1.71 -19.94
CA ILE A 211 -7.48 -3.13 -19.66
C ILE A 211 -8.94 -3.33 -19.19
N MET A 212 -9.39 -2.50 -18.24
CA MET A 212 -10.74 -2.58 -17.71
C MET A 212 -11.81 -2.30 -18.78
N ARG A 213 -11.56 -1.30 -19.63
CA ARG A 213 -12.46 -0.99 -20.77
C ARG A 213 -12.57 -2.16 -21.74
N GLU A 214 -11.45 -2.78 -22.12
CA GLU A 214 -11.44 -3.95 -23.00
C GLU A 214 -12.22 -5.12 -22.38
N HIS A 215 -12.13 -5.28 -21.05
CA HIS A 215 -12.88 -6.30 -20.32
C HIS A 215 -14.40 -6.02 -20.33
N VAL A 216 -14.80 -4.78 -20.05
CA VAL A 216 -16.22 -4.35 -20.17
C VAL A 216 -16.75 -4.57 -21.58
N GLU A 217 -15.97 -4.22 -22.59
CA GLU A 217 -16.38 -4.39 -23.98
C GLU A 217 -16.53 -5.85 -24.41
N LYS A 218 -15.65 -6.73 -23.96
CA LYS A 218 -15.72 -8.18 -24.25
C LYS A 218 -16.92 -8.86 -23.59
N ASN A 219 -17.28 -8.42 -22.38
CA ASN A 219 -18.36 -8.99 -21.59
C ASN A 219 -19.71 -8.29 -21.78
N ASN A 220 -19.81 -7.34 -22.71
CA ASN A 220 -21.06 -6.64 -23.01
C ASN A 220 -22.05 -7.58 -23.77
N PRO A 221 -23.18 -7.99 -23.15
CA PRO A 221 -24.12 -8.90 -23.75
C PRO A 221 -24.86 -8.35 -25.00
N PHE A 222 -24.76 -7.04 -25.25
CA PHE A 222 -25.37 -6.36 -26.39
C PHE A 222 -24.50 -6.33 -27.66
N ARG A 223 -23.29 -6.90 -27.65
CA ARG A 223 -22.44 -7.08 -28.83
C ARG A 223 -23.02 -8.22 -29.73
N GLY A 224 -24.14 -8.03 -30.35
CA GLY A 224 -24.71 -9.07 -31.26
C GLY A 224 -26.03 -8.68 -31.90
N HIS A 225 -26.71 -7.70 -31.38
CA HIS A 225 -27.98 -7.25 -31.97
C HIS A 225 -27.73 -5.97 -32.78
N ARG A 226 -27.17 -6.16 -34.02
CA ARG A 226 -27.49 -5.22 -35.09
C ARG A 226 -28.94 -5.45 -35.41
N LEU A 227 -29.79 -4.52 -35.03
CA LEU A 227 -31.16 -4.45 -35.57
C LEU A 227 -31.00 -4.23 -37.06
N ASN A 228 -31.41 -5.27 -37.85
CA ASN A 228 -31.70 -5.09 -39.25
C ASN A 228 -33.00 -4.31 -39.39
#